data_b0665c90cf96fd49d0c5dbf4439c5371
#
_entry.id   b0665c90cf96fd49d0c5dbf4439c5371
#
_cell.length_a   1.000
_cell.length_b   1.000
_cell.length_c   1.000
_cell.angle_alpha   90.00
_cell.angle_beta   90.00
_cell.angle_gamma   90.00
#
_symmetry.space_group_name_H-M   'P 1'
#
loop_
_entity.id
_entity.type
_entity.pdbx_description
1 polymer ?
#
loop_
_entity_poly.entity_id
_entity_poly.type
_entity_poly.pdbx_seq_one_letter_code
_entity_poly.pdbx_strand_id
1 'polypeptide(L)'
;LADKLHINYYDADIFAAVLKRLDAEKDKTIRDAAGYAHVSEELQQSPASEFEAVTHMSLKDHIKYFSRYHGLNRQDAVFFNQSDLICDMAKKEDFIIMGRCADAILTNNGIPHISIYITAPIEQRIQRAIEVNSELDRKKARHFLKKLDKKHAHYYNFYTGRSWGNANNYDLCINSASYGIDGTVDFILRMIGRDHEKKNDKKSE
;
A
#
# COMPACT_ATOMS: atom_id res chain seq x y z
N LEU A 1 -7.40 4.28 12.23
CA LEU A 1 -8.54 3.51 11.74
C LEU A 1 -8.37 2.02 12.07
N ALA A 2 -7.25 1.40 11.73
CA ALA A 2 -6.96 0.00 12.02
C ALA A 2 -7.09 -0.32 13.51
N ASP A 3 -6.51 0.52 14.39
CA ASP A 3 -6.62 0.38 15.84
C ASP A 3 -8.07 0.41 16.34
N LYS A 4 -8.91 1.30 15.77
CA LYS A 4 -10.33 1.40 16.13
C LYS A 4 -11.17 0.24 15.61
N LEU A 5 -10.71 -0.45 14.57
CA LEU A 5 -11.36 -1.64 13.99
C LEU A 5 -10.79 -2.94 14.53
N HIS A 6 -9.69 -2.89 15.27
CA HIS A 6 -8.94 -4.07 15.74
C HIS A 6 -8.54 -5.04 14.62
N ILE A 7 -8.13 -4.48 13.47
CA ILE A 7 -7.68 -5.24 12.30
C ILE A 7 -6.25 -4.83 11.91
N ASN A 8 -5.61 -5.69 11.13
CA ASN A 8 -4.26 -5.44 10.64
C ASN A 8 -4.22 -4.28 9.63
N TYR A 9 -3.07 -3.63 9.54
CA TYR A 9 -2.78 -2.57 8.59
C TYR A 9 -1.48 -2.87 7.84
N TYR A 10 -1.52 -2.73 6.54
CA TYR A 10 -0.38 -2.97 5.66
C TYR A 10 -0.15 -1.76 4.77
N ASP A 11 1.02 -1.14 4.92
CA ASP A 11 1.55 -0.18 3.97
C ASP A 11 2.57 -0.82 3.01
N ALA A 12 3.21 0.00 2.19
CA ALA A 12 4.18 -0.47 1.22
C ALA A 12 5.33 -1.27 1.85
N ASP A 13 5.87 -0.79 2.97
CA ASP A 13 7.05 -1.36 3.63
C ASP A 13 6.69 -2.66 4.36
N ILE A 14 5.60 -2.65 5.11
CA ILE A 14 5.08 -3.83 5.80
C ILE A 14 4.71 -4.91 4.76
N PHE A 15 4.10 -4.49 3.65
CA PHE A 15 3.72 -5.40 2.59
C PHE A 15 4.94 -6.05 1.91
N ALA A 16 5.99 -5.29 1.64
CA ALA A 16 7.26 -5.83 1.13
C ALA A 16 7.91 -6.82 2.11
N ALA A 17 7.85 -6.53 3.42
CA ALA A 17 8.34 -7.45 4.45
C ALA A 17 7.53 -8.75 4.53
N VAL A 18 6.20 -8.67 4.40
CA VAL A 18 5.31 -9.85 4.36
C VAL A 18 5.58 -10.69 3.13
N LEU A 19 5.71 -10.09 1.94
CA LEU A 19 6.11 -10.81 0.72
C LEU A 19 7.40 -11.58 0.92
N LYS A 20 8.42 -10.92 1.45
CA LYS A 20 9.73 -11.53 1.71
C LYS A 20 9.63 -12.71 2.67
N ARG A 21 8.82 -12.59 3.72
CA ARG A 21 8.61 -13.65 4.71
C ARG A 21 7.87 -14.86 4.11
N LEU A 22 6.83 -14.62 3.33
CA LEU A 22 6.05 -15.68 2.68
C LEU A 22 6.85 -16.40 1.60
N ASP A 23 7.65 -15.68 0.82
CA ASP A 23 8.56 -16.29 -0.15
C ASP A 23 9.62 -17.14 0.57
N ALA A 24 10.13 -16.71 1.72
CA ALA A 24 11.06 -17.48 2.53
C ALA A 24 10.42 -18.74 3.16
N GLU A 25 9.12 -18.72 3.48
CA GLU A 25 8.39 -19.87 4.04
C GLU A 25 7.99 -20.89 2.96
N LYS A 26 7.60 -20.42 1.77
CA LYS A 26 7.25 -21.29 0.63
C LYS A 26 8.48 -22.04 0.08
N ASP A 27 9.67 -21.51 0.27
CA ASP A 27 10.88 -21.96 -0.39
C ASP A 27 11.96 -22.48 0.58
N LYS A 28 11.56 -23.37 1.49
CA LYS A 28 12.54 -24.16 2.28
C LYS A 28 13.53 -24.91 1.40
N THR A 29 13.13 -25.29 0.19
CA THR A 29 13.94 -26.03 -0.78
C THR A 29 14.92 -25.13 -1.56
N ILE A 30 14.66 -23.82 -1.65
CA ILE A 30 15.56 -22.88 -2.36
C ILE A 30 16.58 -22.26 -1.41
N ARG A 31 16.38 -22.34 -0.07
CA ARG A 31 17.36 -21.86 0.93
C ARG A 31 18.74 -22.48 0.77
N ASP A 32 18.82 -23.73 0.38
CA ASP A 32 20.08 -24.46 0.28
C ASP A 32 20.84 -24.16 -1.02
N ALA A 33 20.24 -23.55 -2.01
CA ALA A 33 20.82 -23.35 -3.33
C ALA A 33 21.33 -21.93 -3.64
N ALA A 34 21.02 -20.90 -2.86
CA ALA A 34 21.50 -19.53 -3.14
C ALA A 34 21.47 -18.60 -1.91
N GLY A 35 22.64 -18.08 -1.55
CA GLY A 35 22.87 -17.13 -0.45
C GLY A 35 21.93 -15.90 -0.42
N TYR A 36 20.84 -16.02 0.26
CA TYR A 36 19.84 -14.94 0.49
C TYR A 36 20.26 -13.91 1.55
N ALA A 37 21.50 -13.97 2.04
CA ALA A 37 21.97 -13.14 3.17
C ALA A 37 22.16 -11.65 2.83
N HIS A 38 22.20 -11.25 1.57
CA HIS A 38 22.52 -9.87 1.18
C HIS A 38 21.35 -8.97 0.78
N VAL A 39 20.12 -9.47 0.73
CA VAL A 39 18.94 -8.66 0.33
C VAL A 39 18.31 -7.92 1.51
N SER A 40 18.75 -8.22 2.74
CA SER A 40 18.06 -7.74 3.96
C SER A 40 18.43 -6.33 4.43
N GLU A 41 19.55 -5.77 3.98
CA GLU A 41 19.99 -4.43 4.43
C GLU A 41 19.57 -3.27 3.51
N GLU A 42 19.29 -3.54 2.24
CA GLU A 42 18.93 -2.47 1.27
C GLU A 42 17.44 -2.11 1.24
N LEU A 43 16.55 -2.90 1.87
CA LEU A 43 15.10 -2.67 1.86
C LEU A 43 14.59 -1.72 2.95
N GLN A 44 15.47 -1.18 3.80
CA GLN A 44 15.09 -0.26 4.89
C GLN A 44 15.02 1.21 4.48
N GLN A 45 15.20 1.54 3.22
CA GLN A 45 15.15 2.92 2.73
C GLN A 45 13.84 3.17 1.97
N SER A 46 13.20 4.27 2.31
CA SER A 46 11.93 4.91 1.90
C SER A 46 11.23 4.46 0.59
N PRO A 47 9.91 4.73 0.42
CA PRO A 47 9.12 4.35 -0.77
C PRO A 47 9.68 4.80 -2.13
N ALA A 48 10.58 5.80 -2.13
CA ALA A 48 11.31 6.22 -3.33
C ALA A 48 12.40 5.23 -3.75
N SER A 49 12.95 4.45 -2.81
CA SER A 49 14.02 3.49 -3.06
C SER A 49 13.50 2.14 -3.58
N GLU A 50 12.25 1.77 -3.32
CA GLU A 50 11.69 0.52 -3.85
C GLU A 50 11.67 0.48 -5.37
N PHE A 51 11.46 1.62 -6.03
CA PHE A 51 11.50 1.70 -7.50
C PHE A 51 12.94 1.70 -8.05
N GLU A 52 13.92 2.18 -7.27
CA GLU A 52 15.34 2.19 -7.64
C GLU A 52 16.05 0.88 -7.21
N ALA A 53 15.71 0.30 -6.08
CA ALA A 53 16.26 -0.99 -5.63
C ALA A 53 15.96 -2.14 -6.60
N VAL A 54 14.83 -2.06 -7.33
CA VAL A 54 14.47 -3.01 -8.40
C VAL A 54 15.45 -2.96 -9.58
N THR A 55 16.20 -1.89 -9.80
CA THR A 55 17.12 -1.74 -10.94
C THR A 55 18.54 -2.28 -10.70
N HIS A 56 18.92 -2.62 -9.46
CA HIS A 56 20.29 -2.99 -9.10
C HIS A 56 20.50 -4.45 -8.68
N MET A 57 19.56 -5.37 -8.93
CA MET A 57 19.75 -6.78 -8.59
C MET A 57 20.61 -7.55 -9.59
N SER A 58 21.35 -8.53 -9.05
CA SER A 58 22.23 -9.42 -9.81
C SER A 58 21.46 -10.27 -10.85
N LEU A 59 22.14 -10.62 -11.96
CA LEU A 59 21.61 -11.48 -13.02
C LEU A 59 21.05 -12.83 -12.48
N LYS A 60 21.61 -13.36 -11.38
CA LYS A 60 21.16 -14.59 -10.72
C LYS A 60 19.81 -14.44 -10.03
N ASP A 61 19.51 -13.26 -9.48
CA ASP A 61 18.25 -12.96 -8.84
C ASP A 61 17.14 -12.73 -9.88
N HIS A 62 17.50 -12.25 -11.08
CA HIS A 62 16.61 -12.17 -12.23
C HIS A 62 16.06 -13.55 -12.64
N ILE A 63 16.90 -14.56 -12.68
CA ILE A 63 16.52 -15.91 -13.14
C ILE A 63 15.56 -16.59 -12.15
N LYS A 64 15.66 -16.32 -10.86
CA LYS A 64 14.83 -16.90 -9.81
C LYS A 64 13.40 -16.37 -9.77
N TYR A 65 13.23 -15.07 -10.02
CA TYR A 65 11.90 -14.46 -10.16
C TYR A 65 11.19 -14.88 -11.46
N PHE A 66 11.96 -15.20 -12.49
CA PHE A 66 11.47 -15.66 -13.78
C PHE A 66 10.76 -17.02 -13.74
N SER A 67 11.01 -17.86 -12.74
CA SER A 67 10.52 -19.24 -12.75
C SER A 67 9.01 -19.35 -12.53
N ARG A 68 8.36 -18.37 -11.91
CA ARG A 68 6.91 -18.38 -11.63
C ARG A 68 6.07 -17.68 -12.71
N TYR A 69 6.64 -16.65 -13.33
CA TYR A 69 5.98 -15.84 -14.36
C TYR A 69 6.88 -15.74 -15.59
N HIS A 70 7.05 -16.86 -16.30
CA HIS A 70 7.90 -16.94 -17.49
C HIS A 70 7.54 -15.86 -18.53
N GLY A 71 8.52 -15.04 -18.90
CA GLY A 71 8.41 -14.04 -19.96
C GLY A 71 7.99 -12.64 -19.51
N LEU A 72 7.67 -12.42 -18.23
CA LEU A 72 7.35 -11.10 -17.70
C LEU A 72 8.63 -10.35 -17.29
N ASN A 73 8.61 -9.02 -17.42
CA ASN A 73 9.63 -8.20 -16.80
C ASN A 73 9.49 -8.25 -15.28
N ARG A 74 10.56 -7.84 -14.57
CA ARG A 74 10.60 -7.93 -13.11
C ARG A 74 9.50 -7.15 -12.40
N GLN A 75 9.16 -5.96 -12.91
CA GLN A 75 8.11 -5.11 -12.29
C GLN A 75 6.75 -5.79 -12.37
N ASP A 76 6.44 -6.43 -13.50
CA ASP A 76 5.21 -7.18 -13.67
C ASP A 76 5.18 -8.43 -12.77
N ALA A 77 6.29 -9.14 -12.65
CA ALA A 77 6.40 -10.28 -11.74
C ALA A 77 6.16 -9.88 -10.28
N VAL A 78 6.70 -8.74 -9.83
CA VAL A 78 6.44 -8.18 -8.50
C VAL A 78 4.95 -7.82 -8.35
N PHE A 79 4.36 -7.16 -9.34
CA PHE A 79 2.94 -6.81 -9.31
C PHE A 79 2.04 -8.04 -9.18
N PHE A 80 2.27 -9.08 -9.96
CA PHE A 80 1.46 -10.31 -9.90
C PHE A 80 1.64 -11.08 -8.60
N ASN A 81 2.86 -11.18 -8.07
CA ASN A 81 3.09 -11.77 -6.75
C ASN A 81 2.38 -10.99 -5.63
N GLN A 82 2.39 -9.67 -5.68
CA GLN A 82 1.64 -8.82 -4.75
C GLN A 82 0.12 -9.04 -4.89
N SER A 83 -0.36 -9.18 -6.11
CA SER A 83 -1.78 -9.42 -6.39
C SER A 83 -2.25 -10.75 -5.80
N ASP A 84 -1.49 -11.82 -6.00
CA ASP A 84 -1.78 -13.13 -5.41
C ASP A 84 -1.83 -13.05 -3.89
N LEU A 85 -0.84 -12.39 -3.27
CA LEU A 85 -0.77 -12.24 -1.83
C LEU A 85 -1.96 -11.45 -1.28
N ILE A 86 -2.32 -10.31 -1.90
CA ILE A 86 -3.48 -9.51 -1.49
C ILE A 86 -4.75 -10.37 -1.52
N CYS A 87 -4.96 -11.13 -2.59
CA CYS A 87 -6.11 -12.01 -2.71
C CYS A 87 -6.12 -13.13 -1.65
N ASP A 88 -4.96 -13.73 -1.36
CA ASP A 88 -4.84 -14.79 -0.36
C ASP A 88 -5.05 -14.27 1.07
N MET A 89 -4.58 -13.06 1.37
CA MET A 89 -4.82 -12.39 2.65
C MET A 89 -6.31 -12.06 2.82
N ALA A 90 -6.94 -11.50 1.79
CA ALA A 90 -8.34 -11.09 1.84
C ALA A 90 -9.33 -12.27 2.03
N LYS A 91 -8.90 -13.50 1.73
CA LYS A 91 -9.67 -14.73 2.04
C LYS A 91 -9.53 -15.19 3.49
N LYS A 92 -8.54 -14.69 4.22
CA LYS A 92 -8.18 -15.19 5.56
C LYS A 92 -8.52 -14.22 6.68
N GLU A 93 -8.44 -12.92 6.42
CA GLU A 93 -8.61 -11.89 7.44
C GLU A 93 -9.14 -10.58 6.87
N ASP A 94 -9.74 -9.77 7.74
CA ASP A 94 -10.03 -8.37 7.46
C ASP A 94 -8.79 -7.54 7.73
N PHE A 95 -8.42 -6.65 6.81
CA PHE A 95 -7.26 -5.76 6.96
C PHE A 95 -7.43 -4.46 6.19
N ILE A 96 -6.57 -3.50 6.48
CA ILE A 96 -6.41 -2.27 5.70
C ILE A 96 -5.11 -2.37 4.92
N ILE A 97 -5.16 -2.07 3.64
CA ILE A 97 -3.97 -1.94 2.79
C ILE A 97 -3.92 -0.58 2.12
N MET A 98 -2.73 0.02 2.07
CA MET A 98 -2.53 1.31 1.41
C MET A 98 -1.89 1.14 0.04
N GLY A 99 -2.61 1.60 -0.99
CA GLY A 99 -2.13 1.62 -2.37
C GLY A 99 -2.03 0.24 -3.01
N ARG A 100 -0.95 -0.01 -3.77
CA ARG A 100 -0.63 -1.29 -4.46
C ARG A 100 -1.70 -1.77 -5.45
N CYS A 101 -2.55 -0.85 -5.94
CA CYS A 101 -3.68 -1.17 -6.81
C CYS A 101 -4.65 -2.19 -6.19
N ALA A 102 -4.69 -2.28 -4.85
CA ALA A 102 -5.48 -3.29 -4.15
C ALA A 102 -6.96 -3.23 -4.49
N ASP A 103 -7.51 -2.02 -4.66
CA ASP A 103 -8.88 -1.79 -5.13
C ASP A 103 -9.17 -2.49 -6.46
N ALA A 104 -8.31 -2.30 -7.45
CA ALA A 104 -8.46 -2.93 -8.77
C ALA A 104 -8.21 -4.45 -8.71
N ILE A 105 -7.21 -4.89 -7.95
CA ILE A 105 -6.90 -6.32 -7.76
C ILE A 105 -8.09 -7.05 -7.16
N LEU A 106 -8.65 -6.55 -6.07
CA LEU A 106 -9.77 -7.16 -5.37
C LEU A 106 -11.04 -7.13 -6.23
N THR A 107 -11.31 -6.00 -6.90
CA THR A 107 -12.43 -5.88 -7.87
C THR A 107 -12.33 -6.94 -8.96
N ASN A 108 -11.18 -7.06 -9.60
CA ASN A 108 -10.98 -7.98 -10.72
C ASN A 108 -11.07 -9.45 -10.31
N ASN A 109 -10.82 -9.75 -9.04
CA ASN A 109 -10.94 -11.10 -8.47
C ASN A 109 -12.27 -11.35 -7.76
N GLY A 110 -13.23 -10.41 -7.82
CA GLY A 110 -14.55 -10.55 -7.20
C GLY A 110 -14.53 -10.65 -5.68
N ILE A 111 -13.48 -10.12 -5.03
CA ILE A 111 -13.32 -10.13 -3.57
C ILE A 111 -13.97 -8.88 -2.98
N PRO A 112 -14.94 -9.02 -2.04
CA PRO A 112 -15.57 -7.88 -1.39
C PRO A 112 -14.56 -7.00 -0.66
N HIS A 113 -14.63 -5.69 -0.87
CA HIS A 113 -13.78 -4.71 -0.22
C HIS A 113 -14.43 -3.32 -0.25
N ILE A 114 -13.86 -2.38 0.47
CA ILE A 114 -14.25 -0.97 0.44
C ILE A 114 -13.03 -0.17 0.00
N SER A 115 -13.15 0.52 -1.12
CA SER A 115 -12.10 1.35 -1.71
C SER A 115 -12.27 2.80 -1.32
N ILE A 116 -11.24 3.38 -0.68
CA ILE A 116 -11.30 4.75 -0.16
C ILE A 116 -10.13 5.57 -0.72
N TYR A 117 -10.45 6.68 -1.38
CA TYR A 117 -9.46 7.67 -1.80
C TYR A 117 -9.42 8.85 -0.85
N ILE A 118 -8.29 9.02 -0.16
CA ILE A 118 -8.07 10.13 0.77
C ILE A 118 -7.25 11.22 0.06
N THR A 119 -7.77 12.42 0.04
CA THR A 119 -7.10 13.58 -0.56
C THR A 119 -6.97 14.73 0.43
N ALA A 120 -6.11 15.69 0.12
CA ALA A 120 -6.02 16.98 0.79
C ALA A 120 -5.42 18.03 -0.16
N PRO A 121 -5.75 19.32 -0.02
CA PRO A 121 -5.13 20.41 -0.76
C PRO A 121 -3.61 20.39 -0.62
N ILE A 122 -2.91 20.70 -1.71
CA ILE A 122 -1.44 20.60 -1.76
C ILE A 122 -0.73 21.42 -0.68
N GLU A 123 -1.30 22.56 -0.30
CA GLU A 123 -0.68 23.43 0.72
C GLU A 123 -0.72 22.77 2.12
N GLN A 124 -1.80 22.09 2.45
CA GLN A 124 -1.90 21.37 3.73
C GLN A 124 -1.02 20.12 3.73
N ARG A 125 -0.92 19.44 2.60
CA ARG A 125 0.02 18.31 2.44
C ARG A 125 1.47 18.75 2.59
N ILE A 126 1.84 19.92 2.05
CA ILE A 126 3.17 20.52 2.22
C ILE A 126 3.45 20.82 3.69
N GLN A 127 2.50 21.46 4.38
CA GLN A 127 2.65 21.78 5.80
C GLN A 127 2.90 20.50 6.61
N ARG A 128 2.09 19.48 6.41
CA ARG A 128 2.27 18.20 7.09
C ARG A 128 3.60 17.51 6.75
N ALA A 129 4.05 17.57 5.50
CA ALA A 129 5.34 17.00 5.11
C ALA A 129 6.51 17.66 5.84
N ILE A 130 6.44 19.00 6.06
CA ILE A 130 7.45 19.75 6.83
C ILE A 130 7.38 19.40 8.31
N GLU A 131 6.17 19.22 8.88
CA GLU A 131 5.98 18.80 10.27
C GLU A 131 6.58 17.42 10.56
N VAL A 132 6.45 16.50 9.60
CA VAL A 132 6.98 15.12 9.72
C VAL A 132 8.49 15.09 9.45
N ASN A 133 8.97 15.91 8.52
CA ASN A 133 10.39 15.99 8.18
C ASN A 133 10.85 17.45 8.15
N SER A 134 11.45 17.90 9.24
CA SER A 134 11.92 19.27 9.44
C SER A 134 13.06 19.70 8.51
N GLU A 135 13.70 18.77 7.79
CA GLU A 135 14.72 19.10 6.79
C GLU A 135 14.13 19.61 5.46
N LEU A 136 12.82 19.43 5.27
CA LEU A 136 12.13 19.88 4.08
C LEU A 136 11.73 21.34 4.20
N ASP A 137 12.22 22.18 3.30
CA ASP A 137 11.62 23.49 3.06
C ASP A 137 10.35 23.36 2.18
N ARG A 138 9.55 24.42 2.13
CA ARG A 138 8.27 24.45 1.39
C ARG A 138 8.43 24.11 -0.10
N LYS A 139 9.54 24.53 -0.74
CA LYS A 139 9.81 24.28 -2.15
C LYS A 139 10.17 22.81 -2.40
N LYS A 140 11.03 22.26 -1.56
CA LYS A 140 11.40 20.84 -1.61
C LYS A 140 10.20 19.95 -1.32
N ALA A 141 9.41 20.25 -0.28
CA ALA A 141 8.20 19.50 0.06
C ALA A 141 7.20 19.50 -1.11
N ARG A 142 6.96 20.65 -1.75
CA ARG A 142 6.08 20.74 -2.92
C ARG A 142 6.59 19.90 -4.09
N HIS A 143 7.87 19.96 -4.37
CA HIS A 143 8.47 19.18 -5.45
C HIS A 143 8.38 17.68 -5.17
N PHE A 144 8.71 17.28 -3.96
CA PHE A 144 8.63 15.89 -3.50
C PHE A 144 7.20 15.34 -3.65
N LEU A 145 6.20 16.05 -3.13
CA LEU A 145 4.80 15.59 -3.20
C LEU A 145 4.31 15.47 -4.64
N LYS A 146 4.63 16.42 -5.51
CA LYS A 146 4.27 16.35 -6.94
C LYS A 146 4.95 15.15 -7.64
N LYS A 147 6.21 14.89 -7.33
CA LYS A 147 6.94 13.74 -7.87
C LYS A 147 6.32 12.43 -7.39
N LEU A 148 5.95 12.36 -6.12
CA LEU A 148 5.29 11.19 -5.51
C LEU A 148 3.92 10.92 -6.15
N ASP A 149 3.07 11.95 -6.27
CA ASP A 149 1.76 11.83 -6.92
C ASP A 149 1.88 11.34 -8.38
N LYS A 150 2.87 11.87 -9.11
CA LYS A 150 3.13 11.43 -10.48
C LYS A 150 3.55 9.96 -10.55
N LYS A 151 4.38 9.49 -9.61
CA LYS A 151 4.77 8.08 -9.51
C LYS A 151 3.57 7.19 -9.20
N HIS A 152 2.74 7.55 -8.21
CA HIS A 152 1.54 6.81 -7.86
C HIS A 152 0.55 6.74 -9.01
N ALA A 153 0.28 7.88 -9.66
CA ALA A 153 -0.61 7.91 -10.82
C ALA A 153 -0.08 7.04 -11.97
N HIS A 154 1.23 7.13 -12.27
CA HIS A 154 1.83 6.31 -13.33
C HIS A 154 1.70 4.82 -13.04
N TYR A 155 2.05 4.38 -11.84
CA TYR A 155 1.95 2.98 -11.41
C TYR A 155 0.51 2.47 -11.48
N TYR A 156 -0.42 3.20 -10.86
CA TYR A 156 -1.82 2.82 -10.84
C TYR A 156 -2.43 2.76 -12.25
N ASN A 157 -2.21 3.82 -13.05
CA ASN A 157 -2.77 3.88 -14.41
C ASN A 157 -2.21 2.76 -15.30
N PHE A 158 -0.93 2.44 -15.16
CA PHE A 158 -0.29 1.39 -15.95
C PHE A 158 -0.85 0.00 -15.64
N TYR A 159 -0.94 -0.36 -14.35
CA TYR A 159 -1.38 -1.72 -13.97
C TYR A 159 -2.89 -1.92 -13.97
N THR A 160 -3.66 -0.86 -13.82
CA THR A 160 -5.13 -0.97 -13.72
C THR A 160 -5.87 -0.53 -14.98
N GLY A 161 -5.23 0.23 -15.85
CA GLY A 161 -5.90 0.92 -16.97
C GLY A 161 -6.86 2.03 -16.54
N ARG A 162 -6.91 2.34 -15.22
CA ARG A 162 -7.79 3.35 -14.63
C ARG A 162 -7.01 4.63 -14.33
N SER A 163 -7.69 5.76 -14.20
CA SER A 163 -7.05 7.02 -13.78
C SER A 163 -6.99 7.13 -12.26
N TRP A 164 -5.79 7.25 -11.70
CA TRP A 164 -5.59 7.44 -10.26
C TRP A 164 -6.29 8.71 -9.76
N GLY A 165 -7.01 8.59 -8.65
CA GLY A 165 -7.75 9.71 -8.04
C GLY A 165 -9.05 10.09 -8.75
N ASN A 166 -9.47 9.35 -9.79
CA ASN A 166 -10.79 9.53 -10.37
C ASN A 166 -11.86 8.96 -9.41
N ALA A 167 -12.77 9.81 -8.96
CA ALA A 167 -13.80 9.46 -7.98
C ALA A 167 -14.63 8.23 -8.37
N ASN A 168 -14.83 7.98 -9.65
CA ASN A 168 -15.59 6.83 -10.15
C ASN A 168 -14.92 5.47 -9.89
N ASN A 169 -13.64 5.46 -9.46
CA ASN A 169 -12.91 4.24 -9.18
C ASN A 169 -13.02 3.80 -7.71
N TYR A 170 -13.62 4.63 -6.84
CA TYR A 170 -13.61 4.42 -5.39
C TYR A 170 -15.03 4.50 -4.81
N ASP A 171 -15.30 3.73 -3.77
CA ASP A 171 -16.56 3.78 -3.03
C ASP A 171 -16.70 5.06 -2.22
N LEU A 172 -15.57 5.62 -1.76
CA LEU A 172 -15.51 6.87 -1.01
C LEU A 172 -14.30 7.70 -1.43
N CYS A 173 -14.55 9.00 -1.72
CA CYS A 173 -13.49 10.01 -1.85
C CYS A 173 -13.66 11.04 -0.75
N ILE A 174 -12.64 11.24 0.09
CA ILE A 174 -12.72 12.15 1.24
C ILE A 174 -11.56 13.13 1.27
N ASN A 175 -11.88 14.41 1.48
CA ASN A 175 -10.89 15.44 1.76
C ASN A 175 -10.61 15.48 3.27
N SER A 176 -9.52 14.84 3.69
CA SER A 176 -9.15 14.78 5.11
C SER A 176 -8.81 16.14 5.73
N ALA A 177 -8.50 17.13 4.91
CA ALA A 177 -8.24 18.48 5.38
C ALA A 177 -9.49 19.20 5.92
N SER A 178 -10.67 18.82 5.45
CA SER A 178 -11.94 19.41 5.91
C SER A 178 -12.37 18.90 7.27
N TYR A 179 -11.95 17.69 7.64
CA TYR A 179 -12.42 17.01 8.86
C TYR A 179 -11.31 16.74 9.87
N GLY A 180 -10.05 16.97 9.50
CA GLY A 180 -8.90 16.49 10.25
C GLY A 180 -8.77 14.96 10.20
N ILE A 181 -7.72 14.42 10.81
CA ILE A 181 -7.46 12.97 10.81
C ILE A 181 -8.55 12.23 11.58
N ASP A 182 -8.83 12.64 12.80
CA ASP A 182 -9.80 11.98 13.67
C ASP A 182 -11.23 12.04 13.09
N GLY A 183 -11.65 13.22 12.61
CA GLY A 183 -12.95 13.37 11.95
C GLY A 183 -13.09 12.54 10.68
N THR A 184 -12.00 12.39 9.91
CA THR A 184 -11.96 11.50 8.75
C THR A 184 -12.13 10.04 9.17
N VAL A 185 -11.43 9.60 10.21
CA VAL A 185 -11.55 8.24 10.75
C VAL A 185 -12.97 7.98 11.24
N ASP A 186 -13.56 8.90 12.01
CA ASP A 186 -14.92 8.75 12.52
C ASP A 186 -15.96 8.71 11.39
N PHE A 187 -15.76 9.49 10.33
CA PHE A 187 -16.62 9.45 9.15
C PHE A 187 -16.55 8.08 8.46
N ILE A 188 -15.34 7.55 8.26
CA ILE A 188 -15.15 6.22 7.66
C ILE A 188 -15.81 5.13 8.51
N LEU A 189 -15.63 5.16 9.84
CA LEU A 189 -16.26 4.20 10.75
C LEU A 189 -17.78 4.19 10.65
N ARG A 190 -18.40 5.40 10.54
CA ARG A 190 -19.84 5.51 10.33
C ARG A 190 -20.29 4.93 9.00
N MET A 191 -19.54 5.22 7.95
CA MET A 191 -19.82 4.70 6.60
C MET A 191 -19.80 3.17 6.54
N ILE A 192 -18.87 2.53 7.24
CA ILE A 192 -18.78 1.06 7.30
C ILE A 192 -19.69 0.42 8.37
N GLY A 193 -20.52 1.21 9.06
CA GLY A 193 -21.51 0.71 10.03
C GLY A 193 -20.96 0.31 11.40
N ARG A 194 -19.70 0.63 11.71
CA ARG A 194 -19.03 0.25 12.97
C ARG A 194 -19.07 1.34 14.08
N ASP A 195 -19.87 2.37 13.93
CA ASP A 195 -20.01 3.47 14.91
C ASP A 195 -20.96 3.13 16.08
N HIS A 196 -21.65 2.01 16.03
CA HIS A 196 -22.70 1.68 17.00
C HIS A 196 -22.22 1.04 18.31
N GLU A 197 -20.97 0.58 18.40
CA GLU A 197 -20.47 -0.12 19.59
C GLU A 197 -20.27 0.81 20.80
N LYS A 198 -20.02 2.12 20.59
CA LYS A 198 -19.78 3.08 21.69
C LYS A 198 -21.06 3.62 22.38
N LYS A 199 -22.25 3.40 21.83
CA LYS A 199 -23.49 3.90 22.45
C LYS A 199 -24.11 2.96 23.48
N ASN A 200 -23.75 1.70 23.48
CA ASN A 200 -24.31 0.73 24.42
C ASN A 200 -23.59 0.70 25.77
N ASP A 201 -22.31 1.06 25.84
CA ASP A 201 -21.57 1.08 27.11
C ASP A 201 -21.92 2.27 28.03
N LYS A 202 -22.61 3.30 27.51
CA LYS A 202 -23.06 4.45 28.32
C LYS A 202 -24.49 4.34 28.86
N LYS A 203 -25.17 3.25 28.61
CA LYS A 203 -26.54 3.01 29.14
C LYS A 203 -26.59 1.96 30.26
N SER A 204 -25.45 1.45 30.69
CA SER A 204 -25.31 0.47 31.78
C SER A 204 -24.60 1.01 33.02
N GLU A 205 -24.52 2.33 33.17
CA GLU A 205 -24.22 3.03 34.44
C GLU A 205 -25.50 3.84 34.85
#